data_83884dea7314b0f9bbc83e70a312e91f
#
_entry.id   83884dea7314b0f9bbc83e70a312e91f
#
_cell.length_a   1.000
_cell.length_b   1.000
_cell.length_c   1.000
_cell.angle_alpha   90.00
_cell.angle_beta   90.00
_cell.angle_gamma   90.00
#
_symmetry.space_group_name_H-M   'P 1'
#
loop_
_entity.id
_entity.type
_entity.pdbx_description
1 polymer ?
#
loop_
_entity_poly.entity_id
_entity_poly.type
_entity_poly.pdbx_seq_one_letter_code
_entity_poly.pdbx_strand_id
1 'polypeptide(L)'
;MYTDQLKTQKVNISDIFLDPNNPRFWVESTRATVKDSRVKEAAVQRRTIQEIDKHGIDDLYNSILRNGFLLMDRIVVRQLKDDPGKYVVVEGNRRFRSLSKLRADIVDERVQEADVPSEDLASLLKNTNSLEVLVYAGDEAEDISWMFQGIRHISGIRDWEPAQRAKLVADQIDTHGKSLTGAGQHFGLSAIAAGRLYRTHRALSQMARDDEFSGKVRNDYFSLFEEAYRNTTIRGWLGWNEQESNFQNTDNLKRFYSWITPDEENQSRRRVHDPKQLKDVAFLIENDHKTLLSQVEGFILTIGEARLAATAGEPRAQDWRLAMRACETTLAGLPQSAMADDPEDFLESLQTLGKVVATRIKMVELVIAERLADED
;
A
#
# COMPACT_ATOMS: atom_id res chain seq x y z
N MET A 1 8.85 33.30 4.69
CA MET A 1 9.11 31.98 4.02
C MET A 1 9.56 31.01 5.09
N TYR A 2 9.22 29.72 4.98
CA TYR A 2 9.61 28.70 6.00
C TYR A 2 11.13 28.49 6.09
N THR A 3 11.88 28.79 5.05
CA THR A 3 13.35 28.76 5.02
C THR A 3 14.00 29.66 6.08
N ASP A 4 13.37 30.77 6.45
CA ASP A 4 13.89 31.70 7.42
C ASP A 4 13.72 31.20 8.87
N GLN A 5 12.92 30.15 9.05
CA GLN A 5 12.62 29.51 10.32
C GLN A 5 13.49 28.28 10.60
N LEU A 6 14.34 27.87 9.64
CA LEU A 6 15.30 26.79 9.80
C LEU A 6 16.66 27.37 10.22
N LYS A 7 17.10 27.04 11.42
CA LYS A 7 18.40 27.45 11.95
C LYS A 7 19.34 26.26 12.11
N THR A 8 20.55 26.38 11.58
CA THR A 8 21.60 25.39 11.84
C THR A 8 22.05 25.50 13.29
N GLN A 9 22.04 24.38 14.01
CA GLN A 9 22.47 24.29 15.40
C GLN A 9 23.17 22.96 15.65
N LYS A 10 24.20 22.99 16.55
CA LYS A 10 24.79 21.77 17.10
C LYS A 10 23.98 21.32 18.30
N VAL A 11 23.45 20.10 18.26
CA VAL A 11 22.64 19.50 19.32
C VAL A 11 23.29 18.21 19.77
N ASN A 12 23.37 17.96 21.07
CA ASN A 12 23.88 16.71 21.61
C ASN A 12 22.97 15.56 21.17
N ILE A 13 23.55 14.46 20.72
CA ILE A 13 22.78 13.32 20.21
C ILE A 13 21.82 12.73 21.26
N SER A 14 22.16 12.83 22.55
CA SER A 14 21.31 12.40 23.68
C SER A 14 20.06 13.27 23.87
N ASP A 15 20.00 14.44 23.25
CA ASP A 15 18.90 15.37 23.35
C ASP A 15 17.93 15.26 22.15
N ILE A 16 18.21 14.36 21.22
CA ILE A 16 17.41 14.15 20.02
C ILE A 16 16.65 12.83 20.15
N PHE A 17 15.36 12.86 19.89
CA PHE A 17 14.44 11.71 19.95
C PHE A 17 13.84 11.42 18.59
N LEU A 18 13.58 10.13 18.32
CA LEU A 18 12.86 9.69 17.14
C LEU A 18 11.39 10.11 17.21
N ASP A 19 10.80 10.43 16.06
CA ASP A 19 9.41 10.83 15.98
C ASP A 19 8.47 9.61 16.01
N PRO A 20 7.67 9.42 17.08
CA PRO A 20 6.69 8.35 17.18
C PRO A 20 5.49 8.57 16.24
N ASN A 21 5.30 9.79 15.73
CA ASN A 21 4.21 10.18 14.86
C ASN A 21 4.62 10.17 13.38
N ASN A 22 5.77 9.58 13.05
CA ASN A 22 6.24 9.53 11.68
C ASN A 22 5.20 8.84 10.78
N PRO A 23 4.79 9.47 9.66
CA PRO A 23 3.79 8.92 8.75
C PRO A 23 4.13 7.54 8.15
N ARG A 24 5.41 7.16 8.13
CA ARG A 24 5.81 5.79 7.72
C ARG A 24 5.21 4.69 8.57
N PHE A 25 4.82 5.00 9.81
CA PHE A 25 4.23 4.02 10.74
C PHE A 25 2.72 3.88 10.58
N TRP A 26 2.11 4.68 9.69
CA TRP A 26 0.67 4.65 9.49
C TRP A 26 0.27 3.47 8.60
N VAL A 27 0.27 2.27 9.17
CA VAL A 27 -0.31 1.07 8.55
C VAL A 27 -1.83 1.09 8.70
N GLU A 28 -2.31 1.68 9.80
CA GLU A 28 -3.73 1.87 10.09
C GLU A 28 -4.05 3.36 10.19
N SER A 29 -5.09 3.80 9.51
CA SER A 29 -5.57 5.20 9.51
C SER A 29 -6.00 5.72 10.90
N THR A 30 -6.07 4.85 11.91
CA THR A 30 -6.61 5.11 13.24
C THR A 30 -5.56 5.24 14.35
N ARG A 31 -4.25 5.23 14.03
CA ARG A 31 -3.22 5.34 15.05
C ARG A 31 -3.29 6.69 15.78
N ALA A 32 -3.51 6.63 17.10
CA ALA A 32 -3.52 7.82 17.95
C ALA A 32 -2.16 8.53 17.96
N THR A 33 -2.16 9.86 17.81
CA THR A 33 -0.97 10.68 17.87
C THR A 33 -0.38 10.70 19.29
N VAL A 34 0.92 10.50 19.40
CA VAL A 34 1.65 10.60 20.67
C VAL A 34 1.90 12.08 20.99
N LYS A 35 1.48 12.53 22.19
CA LYS A 35 1.71 13.91 22.65
C LYS A 35 3.19 14.17 22.90
N ASP A 36 3.63 15.42 22.73
CA ASP A 36 5.01 15.85 22.92
C ASP A 36 5.59 15.47 24.29
N SER A 37 4.81 15.62 25.35
CA SER A 37 5.19 15.25 26.72
C SER A 37 5.63 13.79 26.87
N ARG A 38 5.17 12.92 25.98
CA ARG A 38 5.43 11.48 26.02
C ARG A 38 6.52 10.99 25.04
N VAL A 39 6.97 11.85 24.11
CA VAL A 39 7.93 11.47 23.08
C VAL A 39 9.20 10.87 23.69
N LYS A 40 9.72 11.44 24.78
CA LYS A 40 10.94 10.98 25.47
C LYS A 40 10.78 9.73 26.34
N GLU A 41 9.54 9.24 26.54
CA GLU A 41 9.32 8.01 27.31
C GLU A 41 10.04 6.82 26.69
N ALA A 42 10.78 6.06 27.50
CA ALA A 42 11.56 4.92 27.03
C ALA A 42 10.69 3.86 26.31
N ALA A 43 9.44 3.66 26.74
CA ALA A 43 8.51 2.74 26.10
C ALA A 43 8.08 3.24 24.71
N VAL A 44 7.84 4.55 24.57
CA VAL A 44 7.50 5.19 23.30
C VAL A 44 8.67 5.08 22.33
N GLN A 45 9.89 5.43 22.78
CA GLN A 45 11.08 5.35 21.94
C GLN A 45 11.40 3.91 21.51
N ARG A 46 11.28 2.92 22.39
CA ARG A 46 11.45 1.50 22.01
C ARG A 46 10.50 1.07 20.91
N ARG A 47 9.21 1.44 21.03
CA ARG A 47 8.21 1.14 19.99
C ARG A 47 8.55 1.86 18.67
N THR A 48 8.95 3.12 18.75
CA THR A 48 9.35 3.92 17.58
C THR A 48 10.55 3.29 16.86
N ILE A 49 11.54 2.83 17.61
CA ILE A 49 12.70 2.10 17.07
C ILE A 49 12.26 0.85 16.32
N GLN A 50 11.41 0.03 16.92
CA GLN A 50 10.90 -1.19 16.28
C GLN A 50 10.17 -0.90 14.97
N GLU A 51 9.37 0.16 14.94
CA GLU A 51 8.66 0.57 13.71
C GLU A 51 9.63 1.06 12.62
N ILE A 52 10.63 1.88 12.98
CA ILE A 52 11.64 2.35 12.00
C ILE A 52 12.45 1.18 11.44
N ASP A 53 12.86 0.24 12.29
CA ASP A 53 13.68 -0.89 11.90
C ASP A 53 12.97 -1.80 10.87
N LYS A 54 11.63 -1.91 10.90
CA LYS A 54 10.83 -2.61 9.86
C LYS A 54 11.00 -2.03 8.46
N HIS A 55 11.33 -0.74 8.35
CA HIS A 55 11.51 -0.07 7.06
C HIS A 55 12.94 -0.18 6.50
N GLY A 56 13.79 -1.00 7.15
CA GLY A 56 15.17 -1.26 6.74
C GLY A 56 16.10 -0.07 7.03
N ILE A 57 17.10 -0.29 7.84
CA ILE A 57 18.12 0.70 8.20
C ILE A 57 19.54 0.27 7.80
N ASP A 58 19.71 -0.96 7.35
CA ASP A 58 21.01 -1.59 7.16
C ASP A 58 21.86 -0.89 6.09
N ASP A 59 21.25 -0.43 5.00
CA ASP A 59 21.96 0.33 3.96
C ASP A 59 22.58 1.61 4.52
N LEU A 60 21.80 2.35 5.32
CA LEU A 60 22.27 3.59 5.95
C LEU A 60 23.28 3.30 7.06
N TYR A 61 23.08 2.26 7.83
CA TYR A 61 24.01 1.80 8.87
C TYR A 61 25.38 1.47 8.25
N ASN A 62 25.41 0.64 7.20
CA ASN A 62 26.62 0.26 6.50
C ASN A 62 27.30 1.45 5.81
N SER A 63 26.51 2.36 5.25
CA SER A 63 27.04 3.57 4.65
C SER A 63 27.72 4.47 5.69
N ILE A 64 27.11 4.65 6.86
CA ILE A 64 27.69 5.46 7.95
C ILE A 64 28.93 4.78 8.51
N LEU A 65 28.92 3.46 8.66
CA LEU A 65 30.06 2.69 9.13
C LEU A 65 31.28 2.88 8.23
N ARG A 66 31.11 2.89 6.91
CA ARG A 66 32.20 2.96 5.93
C ARG A 66 32.65 4.38 5.59
N ASN A 67 31.69 5.32 5.54
CA ASN A 67 31.94 6.67 5.02
C ASN A 67 31.88 7.76 6.09
N GLY A 68 31.56 7.39 7.34
CA GLY A 68 31.23 8.34 8.38
C GLY A 68 29.85 8.95 8.22
N PHE A 69 29.44 9.79 9.18
CA PHE A 69 28.16 10.49 9.13
C PHE A 69 28.30 11.76 8.28
N LEU A 70 27.95 11.66 7.01
CA LEU A 70 28.05 12.77 6.06
C LEU A 70 26.87 13.75 6.24
N LEU A 71 27.18 15.04 6.31
CA LEU A 71 26.19 16.13 6.47
C LEU A 71 25.50 16.54 5.15
N MET A 72 25.60 15.72 4.10
CA MET A 72 25.00 16.03 2.79
C MET A 72 23.47 16.24 2.90
N ASP A 73 22.84 15.51 3.80
CA ASP A 73 21.43 15.67 4.14
C ASP A 73 21.27 15.86 5.65
N ARG A 74 21.15 17.10 6.09
CA ARG A 74 20.98 17.42 7.50
C ARG A 74 19.68 16.84 8.06
N ILE A 75 19.74 16.36 9.31
CA ILE A 75 18.56 15.97 10.04
C ILE A 75 17.79 17.24 10.42
N VAL A 76 16.49 17.26 10.19
CA VAL A 76 15.61 18.35 10.62
C VAL A 76 14.96 17.93 11.93
N VAL A 77 15.04 18.81 12.92
CA VAL A 77 14.45 18.62 14.25
C VAL A 77 13.57 19.79 14.63
N ARG A 78 12.63 19.57 15.52
CA ARG A 78 11.93 20.61 16.24
C ARG A 78 12.12 20.45 17.74
N GLN A 79 12.02 21.52 18.47
CA GLN A 79 12.07 21.48 19.93
C GLN A 79 10.78 20.89 20.50
N LEU A 80 10.86 20.10 21.57
CA LEU A 80 9.70 19.65 22.31
C LEU A 80 9.09 20.83 23.08
N LYS A 81 7.76 21.00 23.05
CA LYS A 81 7.07 22.10 23.71
C LYS A 81 7.32 22.13 25.24
N ASP A 82 7.22 20.93 25.82
CA ASP A 82 7.24 20.79 27.29
C ASP A 82 8.65 20.62 27.86
N ASP A 83 9.69 20.60 27.01
CA ASP A 83 11.07 20.36 27.44
C ASP A 83 12.07 21.13 26.56
N PRO A 84 12.28 22.41 26.81
CA PRO A 84 13.26 23.23 26.08
C PRO A 84 14.65 22.60 26.15
N GLY A 85 15.31 22.44 24.99
CA GLY A 85 16.61 21.78 24.87
C GLY A 85 16.54 20.30 24.48
N LYS A 86 15.34 19.72 24.40
CA LYS A 86 15.09 18.41 23.81
C LYS A 86 14.39 18.54 22.47
N TYR A 87 14.74 17.67 21.54
CA TYR A 87 14.34 17.78 20.15
C TYR A 87 13.75 16.47 19.65
N VAL A 88 12.78 16.54 18.76
CA VAL A 88 12.25 15.39 18.03
C VAL A 88 12.60 15.53 16.56
N VAL A 89 12.98 14.42 15.94
CA VAL A 89 13.35 14.37 14.52
C VAL A 89 12.10 14.54 13.66
N VAL A 90 12.07 15.62 12.89
CA VAL A 90 11.03 15.88 11.89
C VAL A 90 11.35 15.14 10.59
N GLU A 91 12.60 15.23 10.12
CA GLU A 91 13.07 14.55 8.92
C GLU A 91 14.45 13.92 9.14
N GLY A 92 14.64 12.71 8.63
CA GLY A 92 15.87 11.94 8.79
C GLY A 92 15.81 10.86 9.88
N ASN A 93 14.61 10.45 10.31
CA ASN A 93 14.43 9.42 11.35
C ASN A 93 15.22 8.12 11.08
N ARG A 94 15.19 7.58 9.86
CA ARG A 94 15.98 6.38 9.52
C ARG A 94 17.48 6.62 9.66
N ARG A 95 17.97 7.79 9.23
CA ARG A 95 19.39 8.15 9.32
C ARG A 95 19.81 8.35 10.76
N PHE A 96 19.01 9.04 11.56
CA PHE A 96 19.26 9.20 13.00
C PHE A 96 19.22 7.85 13.72
N ARG A 97 18.28 6.98 13.38
CA ARG A 97 18.21 5.62 13.95
C ARG A 97 19.43 4.78 13.58
N SER A 98 19.85 4.79 12.30
CA SER A 98 21.06 4.07 11.85
C SER A 98 22.31 4.54 12.60
N LEU A 99 22.49 5.85 12.74
CA LEU A 99 23.59 6.42 13.50
C LEU A 99 23.54 6.01 14.99
N SER A 100 22.36 6.15 15.61
CA SER A 100 22.20 5.81 17.04
C SER A 100 22.42 4.33 17.31
N LYS A 101 21.99 3.44 16.39
CA LYS A 101 22.26 2.02 16.47
C LYS A 101 23.76 1.74 16.33
N LEU A 102 24.41 2.31 15.31
CA LEU A 102 25.84 2.11 15.09
C LEU A 102 26.66 2.58 16.31
N ARG A 103 26.32 3.73 16.88
CA ARG A 103 27.00 4.21 18.10
C ARG A 103 26.84 3.24 19.28
N ALA A 104 25.64 2.69 19.48
CA ALA A 104 25.40 1.70 20.51
C ALA A 104 26.20 0.42 20.23
N ASP A 105 26.22 -0.06 18.99
CA ASP A 105 26.94 -1.26 18.59
C ASP A 105 28.48 -1.09 18.74
N ILE A 106 29.02 0.12 18.52
CA ILE A 106 30.43 0.43 18.76
C ILE A 106 30.72 0.41 20.28
N VAL A 107 29.89 1.06 21.09
CA VAL A 107 30.06 1.10 22.55
C VAL A 107 29.94 -0.29 23.18
N ASP A 108 29.06 -1.12 22.63
CA ASP A 108 28.83 -2.51 23.09
C ASP A 108 29.81 -3.50 22.45
N GLU A 109 30.85 -3.04 21.73
CA GLU A 109 31.88 -3.85 21.06
C GLU A 109 31.30 -4.91 20.06
N ARG A 110 30.13 -4.60 19.45
CA ARG A 110 29.49 -5.48 18.47
C ARG A 110 30.00 -5.28 17.05
N VAL A 111 30.65 -4.16 16.77
CA VAL A 111 31.31 -3.89 15.49
C VAL A 111 32.69 -4.52 15.52
N GLN A 112 32.96 -5.41 14.55
CA GLN A 112 34.27 -6.09 14.49
C GLN A 112 35.34 -5.17 13.88
N GLU A 113 36.54 -5.19 14.39
CA GLU A 113 37.70 -4.42 13.87
C GLU A 113 38.04 -4.75 12.39
N ALA A 114 37.62 -5.93 11.92
CA ALA A 114 37.76 -6.31 10.51
C ALA A 114 36.91 -5.47 9.57
N ASP A 115 35.85 -4.82 10.08
CA ASP A 115 34.93 -4.01 9.26
C ASP A 115 35.43 -2.57 9.06
N VAL A 116 36.06 -1.98 10.11
CA VAL A 116 36.56 -0.60 10.10
C VAL A 116 37.66 -0.46 11.17
N PRO A 117 38.76 0.29 10.91
CA PRO A 117 39.77 0.56 11.90
C PRO A 117 39.21 1.17 13.20
N SER A 118 39.70 0.72 14.36
CA SER A 118 39.24 1.18 15.68
C SER A 118 39.41 2.69 15.89
N GLU A 119 40.45 3.29 15.28
CA GLU A 119 40.63 4.76 15.29
C GLU A 119 39.53 5.52 14.60
N ASP A 120 38.98 4.96 13.50
CA ASP A 120 37.85 5.53 12.76
C ASP A 120 36.56 5.41 13.55
N LEU A 121 36.35 4.30 14.27
CA LEU A 121 35.20 4.12 15.17
C LEU A 121 35.23 5.11 16.34
N ALA A 122 36.37 5.31 16.95
CA ALA A 122 36.54 6.31 18.03
C ALA A 122 36.30 7.75 17.52
N SER A 123 36.78 8.04 16.30
CA SER A 123 36.55 9.32 15.62
C SER A 123 35.07 9.52 15.29
N LEU A 124 34.39 8.48 14.81
CA LEU A 124 32.95 8.50 14.54
C LEU A 124 32.15 8.84 15.82
N LEU A 125 32.43 8.14 16.92
CA LEU A 125 31.78 8.39 18.21
C LEU A 125 31.99 9.85 18.66
N LYS A 126 33.22 10.34 18.60
CA LYS A 126 33.58 11.72 18.99
C LYS A 126 32.87 12.75 18.11
N ASN A 127 32.92 12.60 16.79
CA ASN A 127 32.38 13.56 15.83
C ASN A 127 30.84 13.55 15.81
N THR A 128 30.19 12.48 16.22
CA THR A 128 28.73 12.36 16.25
C THR A 128 28.13 12.54 17.65
N ASN A 129 28.94 12.93 18.65
CA ASN A 129 28.45 13.22 19.98
C ASN A 129 27.53 14.46 20.00
N SER A 130 27.80 15.42 19.10
CA SER A 130 26.96 16.55 18.83
C SER A 130 26.74 16.65 17.32
N LEU A 131 25.49 16.67 16.89
CA LEU A 131 25.10 16.69 15.48
C LEU A 131 24.76 18.10 15.04
N GLU A 132 25.24 18.50 13.88
CA GLU A 132 24.76 19.69 13.20
C GLU A 132 23.41 19.38 12.55
N VAL A 133 22.34 19.95 13.08
CA VAL A 133 20.97 19.74 12.64
C VAL A 133 20.33 21.04 12.20
N LEU A 134 19.26 20.96 11.44
CA LEU A 134 18.38 22.08 11.15
C LEU A 134 17.25 22.09 12.18
N VAL A 135 17.26 23.11 13.06
CA VAL A 135 16.21 23.30 14.04
C VAL A 135 15.12 24.18 13.44
N TYR A 136 13.92 23.67 13.39
CA TYR A 136 12.75 24.46 13.05
C TYR A 136 12.28 25.25 14.28
N ALA A 137 12.23 26.56 14.16
CA ALA A 137 11.94 27.51 15.25
C ALA A 137 10.67 28.34 15.00
N GLY A 138 9.75 27.89 14.17
CA GLY A 138 8.47 28.57 13.92
C GLY A 138 7.43 28.29 15.00
N ASP A 139 6.45 29.18 15.12
CA ASP A 139 5.37 29.10 16.13
C ASP A 139 4.46 27.87 15.92
N GLU A 140 4.42 27.31 14.71
CA GLU A 140 3.65 26.12 14.33
C GLU A 140 4.52 24.84 14.28
N ALA A 141 5.55 24.76 15.14
CA ALA A 141 6.54 23.68 15.07
C ALA A 141 5.94 22.27 15.15
N GLU A 142 4.79 22.07 15.79
CA GLU A 142 4.09 20.79 15.79
C GLU A 142 3.44 20.47 14.44
N ASP A 143 2.87 21.48 13.77
CA ASP A 143 2.11 21.30 12.54
C ASP A 143 3.00 21.16 11.32
N ILE A 144 4.24 21.62 11.40
CA ILE A 144 5.12 21.67 10.23
C ILE A 144 5.87 20.38 9.94
N SER A 145 5.92 19.46 10.90
CA SER A 145 6.54 18.13 10.72
C SER A 145 6.05 17.42 9.47
N TRP A 146 4.73 17.49 9.21
CA TRP A 146 4.11 16.91 8.04
C TRP A 146 4.59 17.54 6.73
N MET A 147 4.84 18.86 6.72
CA MET A 147 5.26 19.59 5.52
C MET A 147 6.67 19.22 5.09
N PHE A 148 7.64 19.18 6.02
CA PHE A 148 9.02 18.76 5.69
C PHE A 148 9.07 17.32 5.24
N GLN A 149 8.34 16.45 5.90
CA GLN A 149 8.21 15.05 5.52
C GLN A 149 7.51 14.92 4.16
N GLY A 150 6.45 15.70 3.93
CA GLY A 150 5.69 15.70 2.68
C GLY A 150 6.50 16.19 1.49
N ILE A 151 7.11 17.37 1.59
CA ILE A 151 7.91 17.96 0.50
C ILE A 151 9.03 17.00 0.06
N ARG A 152 9.74 16.42 1.02
CA ARG A 152 10.90 15.58 0.72
C ARG A 152 10.52 14.23 0.12
N HIS A 153 9.39 13.64 0.52
CA HIS A 153 8.95 12.32 0.07
C HIS A 153 7.97 12.35 -1.10
N ILE A 154 7.35 13.49 -1.37
CA ILE A 154 6.48 13.68 -2.54
C ILE A 154 7.30 14.12 -3.77
N SER A 155 8.38 14.88 -3.56
CA SER A 155 9.21 15.40 -4.66
C SER A 155 10.48 14.58 -4.98
N GLY A 156 10.72 13.46 -4.31
CA GLY A 156 11.74 12.47 -4.69
C GLY A 156 12.73 12.09 -3.57
N ILE A 157 12.91 10.85 -3.31
CA ILE A 157 14.07 10.00 -2.96
C ILE A 157 13.66 8.62 -2.39
N ARG A 158 12.52 8.34 -2.02
CA ARG A 158 11.74 7.10 -1.86
C ARG A 158 10.33 7.51 -1.47
N ASP A 159 9.48 7.35 -2.41
CA ASP A 159 8.07 7.69 -2.26
C ASP A 159 7.45 6.98 -1.06
N TRP A 160 6.71 7.74 -0.29
CA TRP A 160 5.75 7.13 0.62
C TRP A 160 4.76 6.30 -0.18
N GLU A 161 4.28 5.24 0.44
CA GLU A 161 3.19 4.48 -0.14
C GLU A 161 1.99 5.39 -0.43
N PRO A 162 1.25 5.12 -1.51
CA PRO A 162 0.11 5.96 -1.89
C PRO A 162 -0.88 6.22 -0.75
N ALA A 163 -1.14 5.22 0.10
CA ALA A 163 -2.01 5.34 1.26
C ALA A 163 -1.50 6.36 2.29
N GLN A 164 -0.18 6.42 2.51
CA GLN A 164 0.45 7.36 3.44
C GLN A 164 0.38 8.79 2.94
N ARG A 165 0.63 8.99 1.63
CA ARG A 165 0.48 10.29 0.96
C ARG A 165 -0.96 10.79 1.04
N ALA A 166 -1.91 9.89 0.81
CA ALA A 166 -3.33 10.20 0.84
C ALA A 166 -3.80 10.61 2.25
N LYS A 167 -3.29 9.94 3.30
CA LYS A 167 -3.58 10.33 4.67
C LYS A 167 -3.11 11.74 5.00
N LEU A 168 -1.90 12.13 4.58
CA LEU A 168 -1.41 13.49 4.79
C LEU A 168 -2.29 14.55 4.12
N VAL A 169 -2.74 14.28 2.90
CA VAL A 169 -3.66 15.17 2.19
C VAL A 169 -4.99 15.26 2.97
N ALA A 170 -5.50 14.13 3.45
CA ALA A 170 -6.74 14.08 4.22
C ALA A 170 -6.61 14.84 5.55
N ASP A 171 -5.52 14.68 6.29
CA ASP A 171 -5.28 15.41 7.54
C ASP A 171 -5.27 16.95 7.31
N GLN A 172 -4.74 17.42 6.18
CA GLN A 172 -4.80 18.85 5.85
C GLN A 172 -6.21 19.36 5.58
N ILE A 173 -7.08 18.52 5.05
CA ILE A 173 -8.46 18.88 4.74
C ILE A 173 -9.34 18.71 5.98
N ASP A 174 -9.31 17.53 6.60
CA ASP A 174 -10.23 17.16 7.67
C ASP A 174 -9.89 17.84 9.02
N THR A 175 -8.58 17.99 9.32
CA THR A 175 -8.13 18.54 10.61
C THR A 175 -7.84 20.03 10.52
N HIS A 176 -7.24 20.49 9.41
CA HIS A 176 -6.80 21.89 9.26
C HIS A 176 -7.75 22.71 8.36
N GLY A 177 -8.86 22.14 7.89
CA GLY A 177 -9.90 22.86 7.13
C GLY A 177 -9.45 23.41 5.77
N LYS A 178 -8.34 22.90 5.20
CA LYS A 178 -7.84 23.37 3.91
C LYS A 178 -8.73 22.85 2.78
N SER A 179 -8.88 23.66 1.73
CA SER A 179 -9.51 23.23 0.48
C SER A 179 -8.63 22.18 -0.23
N LEU A 180 -9.21 21.39 -1.13
CA LEU A 180 -8.46 20.46 -1.99
C LEU A 180 -7.34 21.16 -2.76
N THR A 181 -7.60 22.37 -3.24
CA THR A 181 -6.60 23.19 -3.93
C THR A 181 -5.47 23.61 -2.97
N GLY A 182 -5.84 24.10 -1.78
CA GLY A 182 -4.87 24.51 -0.77
C GLY A 182 -3.99 23.36 -0.27
N ALA A 183 -4.59 22.21 0.00
CA ALA A 183 -3.84 21.01 0.37
C ALA A 183 -2.92 20.54 -0.77
N GLY A 184 -3.41 20.55 -2.02
CA GLY A 184 -2.63 20.19 -3.20
C GLY A 184 -1.42 21.11 -3.38
N GLN A 185 -1.60 22.43 -3.29
CA GLN A 185 -0.51 23.40 -3.45
C GLN A 185 0.64 23.19 -2.45
N HIS A 186 0.31 22.83 -1.20
CA HIS A 186 1.33 22.56 -0.17
C HIS A 186 2.23 21.35 -0.52
N PHE A 187 1.69 20.38 -1.26
CA PHE A 187 2.43 19.19 -1.67
C PHE A 187 2.91 19.20 -3.13
N GLY A 188 2.74 20.33 -3.84
CA GLY A 188 3.06 20.41 -5.26
C GLY A 188 2.13 19.56 -6.15
N LEU A 189 0.90 19.28 -5.69
CA LEU A 189 -0.10 18.49 -6.39
C LEU A 189 -1.16 19.41 -7.02
N SER A 190 -1.74 18.97 -8.15
CA SER A 190 -2.95 19.59 -8.66
C SER A 190 -4.14 19.30 -7.73
N ALA A 191 -5.17 20.17 -7.75
CA ALA A 191 -6.41 19.95 -6.98
C ALA A 191 -7.08 18.61 -7.33
N ILE A 192 -6.97 18.17 -8.60
CA ILE A 192 -7.51 16.88 -9.07
C ILE A 192 -6.73 15.72 -8.42
N ALA A 193 -5.40 15.80 -8.38
CA ALA A 193 -4.57 14.78 -7.76
C ALA A 193 -4.79 14.71 -6.24
N ALA A 194 -4.84 15.86 -5.57
CA ALA A 194 -5.15 15.94 -4.14
C ALA A 194 -6.56 15.38 -3.85
N GLY A 195 -7.56 15.74 -4.68
CA GLY A 195 -8.92 15.23 -4.56
C GLY A 195 -9.02 13.72 -4.73
N ARG A 196 -8.26 13.14 -5.65
CA ARG A 196 -8.20 11.68 -5.84
C ARG A 196 -7.63 10.99 -4.60
N LEU A 197 -6.49 11.45 -4.09
CA LEU A 197 -5.89 10.92 -2.86
C LEU A 197 -6.84 11.01 -1.67
N TYR A 198 -7.47 12.17 -1.49
CA TYR A 198 -8.43 12.41 -0.41
C TYR A 198 -9.60 11.43 -0.44
N ARG A 199 -10.28 11.33 -1.58
CA ARG A 199 -11.45 10.45 -1.72
C ARG A 199 -11.09 8.97 -1.56
N THR A 200 -9.96 8.55 -2.10
CA THR A 200 -9.47 7.17 -1.90
C THR A 200 -9.16 6.91 -0.44
N HIS A 201 -8.53 7.86 0.26
CA HIS A 201 -8.29 7.74 1.70
C HIS A 201 -9.60 7.64 2.50
N ARG A 202 -10.60 8.45 2.17
CA ARG A 202 -11.93 8.41 2.82
C ARG A 202 -12.59 7.05 2.63
N ALA A 203 -12.53 6.49 1.40
CA ALA A 203 -13.05 5.16 1.09
C ALA A 203 -12.33 4.05 1.88
N LEU A 204 -11.01 4.06 1.93
CA LEU A 204 -10.22 3.11 2.73
C LEU A 204 -10.50 3.26 4.23
N SER A 205 -10.62 4.50 4.72
CA SER A 205 -10.96 4.79 6.12
C SER A 205 -12.38 4.36 6.48
N GLN A 206 -13.30 4.28 5.52
CA GLN A 206 -14.63 3.72 5.73
C GLN A 206 -14.55 2.22 6.07
N MET A 207 -13.72 1.45 5.34
CA MET A 207 -13.47 0.05 5.67
C MET A 207 -12.85 -0.12 7.07
N ALA A 208 -11.96 0.79 7.48
CA ALA A 208 -11.34 0.77 8.81
C ALA A 208 -12.33 1.00 9.97
N ARG A 209 -13.53 1.49 9.67
CA ARG A 209 -14.61 1.73 10.64
C ARG A 209 -15.74 0.70 10.54
N ASP A 210 -15.64 -0.22 9.60
CA ASP A 210 -16.64 -1.27 9.44
C ASP A 210 -16.49 -2.33 10.55
N ASP A 211 -17.59 -2.75 11.14
CA ASP A 211 -17.60 -3.67 12.28
C ASP A 211 -16.97 -5.04 11.95
N GLU A 212 -17.08 -5.48 10.69
CA GLU A 212 -16.61 -6.79 10.23
C GLU A 212 -15.21 -6.76 9.61
N PHE A 213 -14.84 -5.62 8.97
CA PHE A 213 -13.64 -5.52 8.15
C PHE A 213 -12.56 -4.60 8.73
N SER A 214 -12.80 -3.91 9.86
CA SER A 214 -11.84 -2.96 10.46
C SER A 214 -10.46 -3.55 10.74
N GLY A 215 -10.39 -4.79 11.21
CA GLY A 215 -9.13 -5.49 11.49
C GLY A 215 -8.43 -6.08 10.25
N LYS A 216 -9.04 -5.98 9.07
CA LYS A 216 -8.54 -6.58 7.81
C LYS A 216 -7.95 -5.54 6.85
N VAL A 217 -7.91 -4.26 7.24
CA VAL A 217 -7.43 -3.18 6.38
C VAL A 217 -5.93 -3.28 6.15
N ARG A 218 -5.51 -3.10 4.89
CA ARG A 218 -4.10 -3.12 4.47
C ARG A 218 -3.81 -1.97 3.51
N ASN A 219 -2.58 -1.47 3.53
CA ASN A 219 -2.16 -0.37 2.65
C ASN A 219 -2.21 -0.73 1.15
N ASP A 220 -2.01 -2.01 0.81
CA ASP A 220 -2.07 -2.49 -0.58
C ASP A 220 -3.50 -2.40 -1.17
N TYR A 221 -4.54 -2.26 -0.33
CA TYR A 221 -5.91 -2.04 -0.81
C TYR A 221 -6.13 -0.64 -1.37
N PHE A 222 -5.23 0.31 -1.08
CA PHE A 222 -5.36 1.68 -1.57
C PHE A 222 -5.58 1.75 -3.09
N SER A 223 -4.80 1.02 -3.86
CA SER A 223 -4.92 0.97 -5.31
C SER A 223 -6.24 0.38 -5.81
N LEU A 224 -6.81 -0.58 -5.05
CA LEU A 224 -8.12 -1.15 -5.32
C LEU A 224 -9.24 -0.13 -5.08
N PHE A 225 -9.18 0.61 -3.97
CA PHE A 225 -10.13 1.70 -3.70
C PHE A 225 -9.98 2.87 -4.69
N GLU A 226 -8.75 3.19 -5.10
CA GLU A 226 -8.52 4.22 -6.11
C GLU A 226 -9.17 3.84 -7.45
N GLU A 227 -9.01 2.60 -7.89
CA GLU A 227 -9.65 2.13 -9.12
C GLU A 227 -11.17 2.02 -8.96
N ALA A 228 -11.68 1.56 -7.81
CA ALA A 228 -13.11 1.50 -7.52
C ALA A 228 -13.75 2.89 -7.59
N TYR A 229 -13.10 3.91 -7.06
CA TYR A 229 -13.56 5.30 -7.17
C TYR A 229 -13.45 5.82 -8.61
N ARG A 230 -12.36 5.51 -9.33
CA ARG A 230 -12.11 5.97 -10.69
C ARG A 230 -13.06 5.36 -11.71
N ASN A 231 -13.41 4.10 -11.54
CA ASN A 231 -14.34 3.40 -12.42
C ASN A 231 -15.76 3.84 -12.15
N THR A 232 -16.41 4.44 -13.15
CA THR A 232 -17.77 5.03 -13.00
C THR A 232 -18.83 4.01 -12.66
N THR A 233 -18.75 2.80 -13.22
CA THR A 233 -19.70 1.70 -12.96
C THR A 233 -19.58 1.22 -11.53
N ILE A 234 -18.35 0.92 -11.06
CA ILE A 234 -18.12 0.45 -9.69
C ILE A 234 -18.44 1.55 -8.68
N ARG A 235 -18.01 2.78 -8.95
CA ARG A 235 -18.33 3.94 -8.10
C ARG A 235 -19.84 4.12 -7.94
N GLY A 236 -20.61 4.01 -9.02
CA GLY A 236 -22.06 4.07 -9.00
C GLY A 236 -22.68 2.87 -8.29
N TRP A 237 -22.18 1.67 -8.51
CA TRP A 237 -22.66 0.45 -7.86
C TRP A 237 -22.42 0.46 -6.35
N LEU A 238 -21.30 1.03 -5.90
CA LEU A 238 -20.99 1.25 -4.48
C LEU A 238 -21.72 2.48 -3.92
N GLY A 239 -22.32 3.34 -4.76
CA GLY A 239 -23.12 4.51 -4.34
C GLY A 239 -22.25 5.61 -3.73
N TRP A 240 -21.22 6.10 -4.43
CA TRP A 240 -20.37 7.19 -3.92
C TRP A 240 -21.17 8.49 -3.72
N ASN A 241 -21.10 9.03 -2.51
CA ASN A 241 -21.63 10.34 -2.16
C ASN A 241 -20.47 11.36 -2.06
N GLU A 242 -20.50 12.37 -2.93
CA GLU A 242 -19.43 13.38 -2.98
C GLU A 242 -19.44 14.32 -1.77
N GLN A 243 -20.61 14.60 -1.20
CA GLN A 243 -20.73 15.50 -0.03
C GLN A 243 -20.18 14.82 1.23
N GLU A 244 -20.53 13.57 1.42
CA GLU A 244 -20.09 12.76 2.57
C GLU A 244 -18.70 12.15 2.37
N SER A 245 -18.21 12.14 1.13
CA SER A 245 -16.96 11.50 0.73
C SER A 245 -16.87 10.04 1.18
N ASN A 246 -17.95 9.28 0.98
CA ASN A 246 -18.04 7.86 1.30
C ASN A 246 -18.97 7.10 0.34
N PHE A 247 -18.95 5.77 0.42
CA PHE A 247 -19.87 4.89 -0.29
C PHE A 247 -21.11 4.64 0.57
N GLN A 248 -22.31 4.72 -0.02
CA GLN A 248 -23.58 4.63 0.68
C GLN A 248 -24.26 3.25 0.56
N ASN A 249 -23.96 2.48 -0.49
CA ASN A 249 -24.52 1.15 -0.67
C ASN A 249 -23.77 0.12 0.19
N THR A 250 -24.24 -0.05 1.43
CA THR A 250 -23.58 -0.90 2.44
C THR A 250 -23.49 -2.36 2.03
N ASP A 251 -24.52 -2.91 1.34
CA ASP A 251 -24.51 -4.32 0.92
C ASP A 251 -23.46 -4.56 -0.16
N ASN A 252 -23.42 -3.72 -1.19
CA ASN A 252 -22.41 -3.81 -2.24
C ASN A 252 -21.00 -3.52 -1.69
N LEU A 253 -20.91 -2.64 -0.72
CA LEU A 253 -19.64 -2.29 -0.08
C LEU A 253 -19.06 -3.48 0.70
N LYS A 254 -19.88 -4.18 1.47
CA LYS A 254 -19.48 -5.41 2.17
C LYS A 254 -19.06 -6.52 1.20
N ARG A 255 -19.77 -6.67 0.08
CA ARG A 255 -19.37 -7.57 -1.00
C ARG A 255 -18.01 -7.18 -1.56
N PHE A 256 -17.78 -5.90 -1.86
CA PHE A 256 -16.49 -5.40 -2.33
C PHE A 256 -15.38 -5.67 -1.32
N TYR A 257 -15.61 -5.42 -0.03
CA TYR A 257 -14.64 -5.74 1.02
C TYR A 257 -14.30 -7.23 1.07
N SER A 258 -15.30 -8.11 0.97
CA SER A 258 -15.06 -9.56 0.92
C SER A 258 -14.26 -10.00 -0.30
N TRP A 259 -14.33 -9.27 -1.41
CA TRP A 259 -13.56 -9.60 -2.62
C TRP A 259 -12.07 -9.27 -2.49
N ILE A 260 -11.76 -8.17 -1.79
CA ILE A 260 -10.39 -7.67 -1.66
C ILE A 260 -9.66 -8.22 -0.43
N THR A 261 -10.37 -8.78 0.54
CA THR A 261 -9.79 -9.39 1.74
C THR A 261 -9.47 -10.87 1.51
N PRO A 262 -8.40 -11.39 2.15
CA PRO A 262 -8.13 -12.82 2.16
C PRO A 262 -9.29 -13.61 2.77
N ASP A 263 -9.66 -14.69 2.13
CA ASP A 263 -10.65 -15.65 2.61
C ASP A 263 -9.92 -16.84 3.24
N GLU A 264 -10.04 -16.99 4.56
CA GLU A 264 -9.30 -18.00 5.32
C GLU A 264 -9.72 -19.44 4.98
N GLU A 265 -11.00 -19.64 4.64
CA GLU A 265 -11.54 -20.94 4.25
C GLU A 265 -11.03 -21.36 2.85
N ASN A 266 -10.58 -20.41 2.05
CA ASN A 266 -10.11 -20.63 0.69
C ASN A 266 -8.60 -20.31 0.56
N GLN A 267 -7.77 -20.84 1.45
CA GLN A 267 -6.30 -20.73 1.44
C GLN A 267 -5.81 -19.27 1.46
N SER A 268 -6.52 -18.38 2.14
CA SER A 268 -6.22 -16.94 2.19
C SER A 268 -6.15 -16.26 0.82
N ARG A 269 -6.84 -16.81 -0.20
CA ARG A 269 -6.94 -16.18 -1.52
C ARG A 269 -7.89 -15.00 -1.48
N ARG A 270 -7.62 -14.02 -2.34
CA ARG A 270 -8.52 -12.88 -2.60
C ARG A 270 -9.19 -13.06 -3.96
N ARG A 271 -10.44 -12.68 -4.06
CA ARG A 271 -11.18 -12.69 -5.35
C ARG A 271 -10.67 -11.60 -6.27
N VAL A 272 -10.35 -10.42 -5.68
CA VAL A 272 -9.75 -9.28 -6.36
C VAL A 272 -8.42 -8.93 -5.67
N HIS A 273 -7.31 -9.00 -6.40
CA HIS A 273 -5.97 -8.69 -5.87
C HIS A 273 -5.22 -7.67 -6.75
N ASP A 274 -5.69 -7.42 -7.97
CA ASP A 274 -5.13 -6.45 -8.91
C ASP A 274 -6.21 -5.41 -9.29
N PRO A 275 -5.92 -4.10 -9.20
CA PRO A 275 -6.84 -3.05 -9.63
C PRO A 275 -7.37 -3.22 -11.06
N LYS A 276 -6.58 -3.82 -11.96
CA LYS A 276 -7.01 -4.09 -13.34
C LYS A 276 -8.23 -5.01 -13.42
N GLN A 277 -8.39 -5.94 -12.47
CA GLN A 277 -9.52 -6.85 -12.40
C GLN A 277 -10.86 -6.11 -12.19
N LEU A 278 -10.82 -4.92 -11.60
CA LEU A 278 -12.03 -4.11 -11.39
C LEU A 278 -12.69 -3.67 -12.70
N LYS A 279 -11.98 -3.63 -13.82
CA LYS A 279 -12.58 -3.38 -15.14
C LYS A 279 -13.47 -4.54 -15.58
N ASP A 280 -13.02 -5.77 -15.32
CA ASP A 280 -13.79 -6.97 -15.65
C ASP A 280 -14.98 -7.13 -14.69
N VAL A 281 -14.79 -6.81 -13.41
CA VAL A 281 -15.90 -6.73 -12.44
C VAL A 281 -16.94 -5.69 -12.88
N ALA A 282 -16.49 -4.49 -13.29
CA ALA A 282 -17.38 -3.44 -13.80
C ALA A 282 -18.21 -3.93 -14.99
N PHE A 283 -17.59 -4.62 -15.93
CA PHE A 283 -18.29 -5.20 -17.07
C PHE A 283 -19.34 -6.23 -16.64
N LEU A 284 -19.02 -7.11 -15.69
CA LEU A 284 -19.98 -8.10 -15.18
C LEU A 284 -21.17 -7.43 -14.48
N ILE A 285 -20.94 -6.34 -13.76
CA ILE A 285 -21.98 -5.55 -13.10
C ILE A 285 -22.86 -4.83 -14.14
N GLU A 286 -22.24 -4.14 -15.10
CA GLU A 286 -22.91 -3.32 -16.10
C GLU A 286 -23.82 -4.17 -17.00
N ASN A 287 -23.42 -5.40 -17.32
CA ASN A 287 -24.18 -6.33 -18.15
C ASN A 287 -25.03 -7.34 -17.35
N ASP A 288 -25.23 -7.07 -16.05
CA ASP A 288 -26.10 -7.87 -15.15
C ASP A 288 -25.73 -9.38 -15.06
N HIS A 289 -24.45 -9.73 -15.17
CA HIS A 289 -23.97 -11.10 -15.06
C HIS A 289 -23.91 -11.60 -13.61
N LYS A 290 -25.04 -11.53 -12.89
CA LYS A 290 -25.12 -11.87 -11.45
C LYS A 290 -24.66 -13.30 -11.12
N THR A 291 -25.02 -14.26 -11.98
CA THR A 291 -24.64 -15.67 -11.79
C THR A 291 -23.12 -15.84 -11.85
N LEU A 292 -22.45 -15.19 -12.81
CA LEU A 292 -21.00 -15.24 -12.93
C LEU A 292 -20.30 -14.57 -11.74
N LEU A 293 -20.81 -13.43 -11.28
CA LEU A 293 -20.31 -12.78 -10.07
C LEU A 293 -20.46 -13.68 -8.84
N SER A 294 -21.60 -14.37 -8.69
CA SER A 294 -21.80 -15.33 -7.60
C SER A 294 -20.82 -16.52 -7.67
N GLN A 295 -20.48 -16.98 -8.87
CA GLN A 295 -19.47 -18.03 -9.06
C GLN A 295 -18.05 -17.53 -8.70
N VAL A 296 -17.73 -16.27 -8.97
CA VAL A 296 -16.49 -15.64 -8.52
C VAL A 296 -16.46 -15.55 -6.99
N GLU A 297 -17.57 -15.15 -6.37
CA GLU A 297 -17.70 -15.08 -4.91
C GLU A 297 -17.52 -16.45 -4.25
N GLY A 298 -18.01 -17.50 -4.89
CA GLY A 298 -17.85 -18.90 -4.44
C GLY A 298 -16.50 -19.54 -4.81
N PHE A 299 -15.53 -18.78 -5.38
CA PHE A 299 -14.25 -19.30 -5.89
C PHE A 299 -14.38 -20.42 -6.95
N ILE A 300 -15.54 -20.54 -7.59
CA ILE A 300 -15.76 -21.47 -8.70
C ILE A 300 -15.07 -20.96 -9.96
N LEU A 301 -15.11 -19.66 -10.19
CA LEU A 301 -14.44 -18.97 -11.29
C LEU A 301 -13.54 -17.85 -10.77
N THR A 302 -12.45 -17.59 -11.47
CA THR A 302 -11.72 -16.34 -11.35
C THR A 302 -12.45 -15.21 -12.09
N ILE A 303 -12.14 -13.95 -11.81
CA ILE A 303 -12.72 -12.80 -12.52
C ILE A 303 -12.46 -12.89 -14.04
N GLY A 304 -11.25 -13.31 -14.43
CA GLY A 304 -10.89 -13.47 -15.83
C GLY A 304 -11.72 -14.54 -16.53
N GLU A 305 -11.94 -15.69 -15.89
CA GLU A 305 -12.80 -16.75 -16.40
C GLU A 305 -14.26 -16.33 -16.50
N ALA A 306 -14.78 -15.61 -15.49
CA ALA A 306 -16.12 -15.05 -15.52
C ALA A 306 -16.28 -14.03 -16.66
N ARG A 307 -15.26 -13.20 -16.90
CA ARG A 307 -15.24 -12.27 -18.03
C ARG A 307 -15.26 -12.99 -19.38
N LEU A 308 -14.46 -14.05 -19.53
CA LEU A 308 -14.46 -14.89 -20.72
C LEU A 308 -15.82 -15.58 -20.93
N ALA A 309 -16.40 -16.13 -19.87
CA ALA A 309 -17.71 -16.77 -19.93
C ALA A 309 -18.82 -15.80 -20.33
N ALA A 310 -18.77 -14.56 -19.81
CA ALA A 310 -19.72 -13.49 -20.16
C ALA A 310 -19.64 -13.09 -21.64
N THR A 311 -18.43 -13.12 -22.23
CA THR A 311 -18.22 -12.75 -23.63
C THR A 311 -18.36 -13.93 -24.60
N ALA A 312 -18.30 -15.16 -24.11
CA ALA A 312 -18.50 -16.37 -24.95
C ALA A 312 -19.91 -16.48 -25.56
N GLY A 313 -20.88 -15.72 -24.98
CA GLY A 313 -22.25 -15.60 -25.56
C GLY A 313 -22.37 -14.60 -26.70
N GLU A 314 -21.40 -13.76 -26.95
CA GLU A 314 -21.37 -12.83 -28.09
C GLU A 314 -20.61 -13.47 -29.25
N PRO A 315 -21.27 -13.69 -30.41
CA PRO A 315 -20.63 -14.37 -31.53
C PRO A 315 -19.66 -13.43 -32.25
N ARG A 316 -18.46 -13.27 -31.76
CA ARG A 316 -17.33 -12.89 -32.59
C ARG A 316 -16.74 -14.16 -33.18
N ALA A 317 -17.20 -14.49 -34.37
CA ALA A 317 -16.82 -15.70 -35.11
C ALA A 317 -15.30 -15.84 -35.38
N GLN A 318 -14.46 -14.92 -34.94
CA GLN A 318 -13.02 -14.97 -35.19
C GLN A 318 -12.17 -15.32 -33.97
N ASP A 319 -12.67 -15.20 -32.72
CA ASP A 319 -11.84 -15.36 -31.51
C ASP A 319 -11.86 -16.77 -30.91
N TRP A 320 -12.79 -17.65 -31.31
CA TRP A 320 -12.90 -19.01 -30.76
C TRP A 320 -11.63 -19.85 -30.99
N ARG A 321 -10.96 -19.69 -32.16
CA ARG A 321 -9.71 -20.40 -32.46
C ARG A 321 -8.58 -19.99 -31.53
N LEU A 322 -8.52 -18.73 -31.16
CA LEU A 322 -7.53 -18.20 -30.21
C LEU A 322 -7.80 -18.75 -28.81
N ALA A 323 -9.05 -18.78 -28.39
CA ALA A 323 -9.47 -19.34 -27.10
C ALA A 323 -9.18 -20.83 -27.00
N MET A 324 -9.44 -21.61 -28.08
CA MET A 324 -9.13 -23.05 -28.14
C MET A 324 -7.62 -23.29 -28.04
N ARG A 325 -6.78 -22.51 -28.74
CA ARG A 325 -5.32 -22.61 -28.65
C ARG A 325 -4.79 -22.24 -27.28
N ALA A 326 -5.37 -21.23 -26.65
CA ALA A 326 -4.99 -20.83 -25.29
C ALA A 326 -5.32 -21.96 -24.28
N CYS A 327 -6.49 -22.60 -24.41
CA CYS A 327 -6.88 -23.73 -23.59
C CYS A 327 -5.92 -24.93 -23.78
N GLU A 328 -5.59 -25.26 -25.02
CA GLU A 328 -4.62 -26.30 -25.37
C GLU A 328 -3.24 -26.04 -24.78
N THR A 329 -2.72 -24.77 -24.91
CA THR A 329 -1.44 -24.38 -24.39
C THR A 329 -1.42 -24.44 -22.85
N THR A 330 -2.52 -24.02 -22.19
CA THR A 330 -2.65 -24.06 -20.73
C THR A 330 -2.62 -25.51 -20.24
N LEU A 331 -3.38 -26.41 -20.87
CA LEU A 331 -3.40 -27.83 -20.52
C LEU A 331 -2.05 -28.52 -20.75
N ALA A 332 -1.39 -28.22 -21.87
CA ALA A 332 -0.06 -28.77 -22.19
C ALA A 332 1.04 -28.24 -21.25
N GLY A 333 0.86 -27.03 -20.68
CA GLY A 333 1.79 -26.39 -19.78
C GLY A 333 1.59 -26.70 -18.29
N LEU A 334 0.64 -27.56 -17.93
CA LEU A 334 0.40 -27.94 -16.54
C LEU A 334 1.64 -28.65 -15.95
N PRO A 335 2.15 -28.23 -14.78
CA PRO A 335 3.37 -28.77 -14.21
C PRO A 335 3.17 -30.24 -13.77
N GLN A 336 4.16 -31.08 -14.02
CA GLN A 336 4.14 -32.48 -13.56
C GLN A 336 4.00 -32.63 -12.03
N SER A 337 4.45 -31.64 -11.26
CA SER A 337 4.23 -31.59 -9.82
C SER A 337 2.76 -31.55 -9.43
N ALA A 338 1.91 -30.84 -10.17
CA ALA A 338 0.47 -30.81 -9.90
C ALA A 338 -0.20 -32.19 -10.06
N MET A 339 0.36 -33.04 -10.97
CA MET A 339 -0.10 -34.43 -11.13
C MET A 339 0.39 -35.36 -10.02
N ALA A 340 1.47 -35.00 -9.34
CA ALA A 340 2.08 -35.80 -8.28
C ALA A 340 1.55 -35.46 -6.89
N ASP A 341 1.17 -34.21 -6.67
CA ASP A 341 0.76 -33.69 -5.36
C ASP A 341 -0.67 -34.16 -4.98
N ASP A 342 -1.60 -34.16 -5.94
CA ASP A 342 -2.96 -34.68 -5.75
C ASP A 342 -3.49 -35.30 -7.05
N PRO A 343 -3.11 -36.56 -7.37
CA PRO A 343 -3.44 -37.19 -8.62
C PRO A 343 -4.94 -37.51 -8.79
N GLU A 344 -5.67 -37.72 -7.70
CA GLU A 344 -7.09 -38.05 -7.73
C GLU A 344 -7.94 -36.83 -8.09
N ASP A 345 -7.72 -35.68 -7.42
CA ASP A 345 -8.40 -34.42 -7.72
C ASP A 345 -8.04 -33.91 -9.12
N PHE A 346 -6.76 -34.05 -9.49
CA PHE A 346 -6.29 -33.68 -10.83
C PHE A 346 -6.99 -34.51 -11.93
N LEU A 347 -7.15 -35.82 -11.72
CA LEU A 347 -7.86 -36.71 -12.65
C LEU A 347 -9.34 -36.36 -12.75
N GLU A 348 -10.02 -36.09 -11.62
CA GLU A 348 -11.43 -35.68 -11.59
C GLU A 348 -11.65 -34.36 -12.34
N SER A 349 -10.78 -33.40 -12.15
CA SER A 349 -10.78 -32.11 -12.85
C SER A 349 -10.62 -32.32 -14.39
N LEU A 350 -9.69 -33.16 -14.84
CA LEU A 350 -9.51 -33.48 -16.24
C LEU A 350 -10.71 -34.23 -16.82
N GLN A 351 -11.31 -35.17 -16.09
CA GLN A 351 -12.50 -35.88 -16.50
C GLN A 351 -13.69 -34.94 -16.67
N THR A 352 -13.84 -33.98 -15.78
CA THR A 352 -14.90 -32.97 -15.84
C THR A 352 -14.73 -32.10 -17.08
N LEU A 353 -13.51 -31.60 -17.32
CA LEU A 353 -13.19 -30.88 -18.56
C LEU A 353 -13.45 -31.73 -19.82
N GLY A 354 -13.04 -32.99 -19.77
CA GLY A 354 -13.30 -33.96 -20.88
C GLY A 354 -14.78 -34.12 -21.21
N LYS A 355 -15.65 -34.15 -20.18
CA LYS A 355 -17.11 -34.18 -20.37
C LYS A 355 -17.65 -32.95 -21.09
N VAL A 356 -17.14 -31.77 -20.70
CA VAL A 356 -17.52 -30.49 -21.35
C VAL A 356 -17.11 -30.49 -22.82
N VAL A 357 -15.87 -30.91 -23.12
CA VAL A 357 -15.36 -31.02 -24.50
C VAL A 357 -16.17 -32.00 -25.32
N ALA A 358 -16.43 -33.20 -24.79
CA ALA A 358 -17.22 -34.23 -25.46
C ALA A 358 -18.66 -33.77 -25.78
N THR A 359 -19.28 -33.01 -24.85
CA THR A 359 -20.61 -32.43 -25.06
C THR A 359 -20.60 -31.40 -26.19
N ARG A 360 -19.58 -30.57 -26.26
CA ARG A 360 -19.43 -29.55 -27.34
C ARG A 360 -19.19 -30.22 -28.70
N ILE A 361 -18.39 -31.28 -28.75
CA ILE A 361 -18.15 -32.03 -29.98
C ILE A 361 -19.48 -32.56 -30.50
N LYS A 362 -20.29 -33.24 -29.66
CA LYS A 362 -21.60 -33.75 -30.07
C LYS A 362 -22.55 -32.65 -30.61
N MET A 363 -22.55 -31.48 -29.97
CA MET A 363 -23.37 -30.36 -30.44
C MET A 363 -22.94 -29.88 -31.84
N VAL A 364 -21.64 -29.83 -32.10
CA VAL A 364 -21.10 -29.39 -33.40
C VAL A 364 -21.39 -30.49 -34.47
N GLU A 365 -21.27 -31.77 -34.12
CA GLU A 365 -21.61 -32.90 -35.01
C GLU A 365 -23.08 -32.84 -35.43
N LEU A 366 -24.00 -32.52 -34.51
CA LEU A 366 -25.42 -32.32 -34.83
C LEU A 366 -25.65 -31.14 -35.79
N VAL A 367 -25.00 -30.03 -35.58
CA VAL A 367 -25.10 -28.85 -36.47
C VAL A 367 -24.55 -29.19 -37.89
N ILE A 368 -23.47 -29.96 -37.95
CA ILE A 368 -22.93 -30.42 -39.24
C ILE A 368 -23.92 -31.34 -39.93
N ALA A 369 -24.51 -32.29 -39.19
CA ALA A 369 -25.50 -33.22 -39.74
C ALA A 369 -26.77 -32.52 -40.27
N GLU A 370 -27.28 -31.51 -39.53
CA GLU A 370 -28.41 -30.68 -39.97
C GLU A 370 -28.10 -29.92 -41.26
N ARG A 371 -26.91 -29.31 -41.37
CA ARG A 371 -26.49 -28.60 -42.59
C ARG A 371 -26.40 -29.50 -43.81
N LEU A 372 -25.90 -30.73 -43.64
CA LEU A 372 -25.81 -31.69 -44.72
C LEU A 372 -27.18 -32.19 -45.15
N ALA A 373 -28.15 -32.26 -44.24
CA ALA A 373 -29.52 -32.61 -44.53
C ALA A 373 -30.34 -31.50 -45.26
N ASP A 374 -29.93 -30.27 -45.12
CA ASP A 374 -30.56 -29.12 -45.79
C ASP A 374 -29.96 -28.86 -47.21
N GLU A 375 -28.86 -29.50 -47.57
CA GLU A 375 -28.21 -29.42 -48.90
C GLU A 375 -28.62 -30.54 -49.87
N ASP A 376 -29.33 -31.58 -49.42
CA ASP A 376 -29.93 -32.64 -50.20
C ASP A 376 -31.44 -32.38 -50.44
#